data_0c9e9fd4c995c337fa5a29a5df605365
#
_entry.id   0c9e9fd4c995c337fa5a29a5df605365
#
_cell.length_a   1.000
_cell.length_b   1.000
_cell.length_c   1.000
_cell.angle_alpha   90.00
_cell.angle_beta   90.00
_cell.angle_gamma   90.00
#
_symmetry.space_group_name_H-M   'P 1'
#
loop_
_entity.id
_entity.type
_entity.pdbx_description
1 polymer ?
#
loop_
_entity_poly.entity_id
_entity_poly.type
_entity_poly.pdbx_seq_one_letter_code
_entity_poly.pdbx_strand_id
1 'polypeptide(L)'
;ILQEMAARLGIISKNGLGEALRAHFSKPAARVFTAILVISAITIGNAAFQTGNLLGASMGLEALFNPGTPEAGVPDGPASLFINGTLSLRFWVAVNATAAFLLLLAGSYKLLERVLIALVILMSLTFLTTAIIVAPQVPDLLKGMFVPSIPKGAVLTLVGLIGTTVVPYNLFLHASAVQEKWQSPSDLPEARLDLSIAMILGGVISMSIIVTASAAFFGS
;
A
#
# COMPACT_ATOMS: atom_id res chain seq x y z
N ILE A 1 12.32 -6.52 -7.76
CA ILE A 1 13.76 -6.48 -7.41
C ILE A 1 13.94 -6.34 -5.90
N LEU A 2 13.50 -5.25 -5.24
CA LEU A 2 13.73 -5.03 -3.80
C LEU A 2 13.15 -6.14 -2.92
N GLN A 3 11.93 -6.59 -3.18
CA GLN A 3 11.31 -7.69 -2.43
C GLN A 3 12.01 -9.03 -2.69
N GLU A 4 12.49 -9.28 -3.89
CA GLU A 4 13.30 -10.47 -4.19
C GLU A 4 14.63 -10.44 -3.43
N MET A 5 15.26 -9.28 -3.36
CA MET A 5 16.49 -9.12 -2.56
C MET A 5 16.23 -9.34 -1.06
N ALA A 6 15.10 -8.85 -0.55
CA ALA A 6 14.69 -9.06 0.84
C ALA A 6 14.39 -10.53 1.13
N ALA A 7 13.67 -11.22 0.21
CA ALA A 7 13.41 -12.65 0.30
C ALA A 7 14.71 -13.47 0.28
N ARG A 8 15.59 -13.17 -0.65
CA ARG A 8 16.90 -13.82 -0.77
C ARG A 8 17.74 -13.62 0.50
N LEU A 9 17.75 -12.40 1.06
CA LEU A 9 18.42 -12.13 2.32
C LEU A 9 17.84 -13.01 3.43
N GLY A 10 16.53 -13.02 3.60
CA GLY A 10 15.85 -13.82 4.63
C GLY A 10 16.16 -15.31 4.53
N ILE A 11 16.04 -15.88 3.34
CA ILE A 11 16.21 -17.32 3.12
C ILE A 11 17.67 -17.75 3.27
N ILE A 12 18.61 -16.99 2.71
CA ILE A 12 20.04 -17.38 2.69
C ILE A 12 20.74 -17.04 4.00
N SER A 13 20.56 -15.82 4.52
CA SER A 13 21.27 -15.38 5.72
C SER A 13 20.58 -15.80 7.03
N LYS A 14 19.32 -16.24 6.96
CA LYS A 14 18.48 -16.53 8.14
C LYS A 14 18.33 -15.33 9.09
N ASN A 15 18.61 -14.14 8.59
CA ASN A 15 18.52 -12.89 9.33
C ASN A 15 17.47 -12.00 8.68
N GLY A 16 16.71 -11.29 9.50
CA GLY A 16 15.86 -10.19 9.03
C GLY A 16 16.71 -9.03 8.52
N LEU A 17 16.11 -8.15 7.72
CA LEU A 17 16.81 -6.99 7.17
C LEU A 17 17.43 -6.09 8.27
N GLY A 18 16.75 -5.94 9.42
CA GLY A 18 17.23 -5.18 10.56
C GLY A 18 18.48 -5.79 11.21
N GLU A 19 18.51 -7.11 11.33
CA GLU A 19 19.66 -7.86 11.85
C GLU A 19 20.85 -7.76 10.92
N ALA A 20 20.63 -7.90 9.61
CA ALA A 20 21.65 -7.76 8.60
C ALA A 20 22.27 -6.36 8.60
N LEU A 21 21.45 -5.31 8.70
CA LEU A 21 21.92 -3.93 8.82
C LEU A 21 22.76 -3.74 10.08
N ARG A 22 22.30 -4.26 11.22
CA ARG A 22 23.03 -4.18 12.49
C ARG A 22 24.39 -4.91 12.43
N ALA A 23 24.46 -6.03 11.75
CA ALA A 23 25.69 -6.80 11.57
C ALA A 23 26.69 -6.10 10.62
N HIS A 24 26.17 -5.40 9.59
CA HIS A 24 26.98 -4.73 8.59
C HIS A 24 27.78 -3.53 9.16
N PHE A 25 27.20 -2.77 10.08
CA PHE A 25 27.85 -1.59 10.64
C PHE A 25 28.67 -1.94 11.89
N SER A 26 29.99 -1.81 11.78
CA SER A 26 30.94 -2.10 12.89
C SER A 26 30.99 -0.95 13.90
N LYS A 27 30.87 0.31 13.45
CA LYS A 27 31.01 1.49 14.32
C LYS A 27 29.70 1.72 15.12
N PRO A 28 29.80 1.93 16.45
CA PRO A 28 28.61 2.10 17.30
C PRO A 28 27.77 3.32 16.88
N ALA A 29 28.37 4.43 16.50
CA ALA A 29 27.67 5.61 16.02
C ALA A 29 26.86 5.32 14.74
N ALA A 30 27.42 4.57 13.78
CA ALA A 30 26.72 4.18 12.57
C ALA A 30 25.53 3.24 12.86
N ARG A 31 25.67 2.31 13.80
CA ARG A 31 24.57 1.44 14.25
C ARG A 31 23.42 2.24 14.84
N VAL A 32 23.72 3.16 15.74
CA VAL A 32 22.70 4.02 16.38
C VAL A 32 22.01 4.89 15.32
N PHE A 33 22.76 5.54 14.45
CA PHE A 33 22.21 6.36 13.38
C PHE A 33 21.29 5.56 12.45
N THR A 34 21.75 4.39 11.99
CA THR A 34 20.94 3.50 11.13
C THR A 34 19.70 3.00 11.86
N ALA A 35 19.78 2.65 13.15
CA ALA A 35 18.64 2.23 13.94
C ALA A 35 17.60 3.35 14.07
N ILE A 36 18.02 4.57 14.38
CA ILE A 36 17.14 5.74 14.47
C ILE A 36 16.47 6.00 13.12
N LEU A 37 17.21 5.97 12.02
CA LEU A 37 16.71 6.19 10.68
C LEU A 37 15.66 5.14 10.29
N VAL A 38 15.95 3.86 10.52
CA VAL A 38 15.04 2.75 10.24
C VAL A 38 13.78 2.82 11.10
N ILE A 39 13.92 3.03 12.40
CA ILE A 39 12.77 3.15 13.32
C ILE A 39 11.92 4.36 12.93
N SER A 40 12.52 5.50 12.64
CA SER A 40 11.80 6.68 12.20
C SER A 40 11.06 6.45 10.88
N ALA A 41 11.72 5.84 9.89
CA ALA A 41 11.12 5.52 8.60
C ALA A 41 9.92 4.57 8.75
N ILE A 42 10.05 3.54 9.59
CA ILE A 42 8.97 2.59 9.86
C ILE A 42 7.84 3.27 10.64
N THR A 43 8.14 3.98 11.73
CA THR A 43 7.11 4.53 12.62
C THR A 43 6.37 5.70 11.96
N ILE A 44 7.12 6.71 11.49
CA ILE A 44 6.53 7.91 10.88
C ILE A 44 5.91 7.56 9.53
N GLY A 45 6.59 6.75 8.71
CA GLY A 45 6.09 6.32 7.42
C GLY A 45 4.79 5.52 7.56
N ASN A 46 4.72 4.57 8.50
CA ASN A 46 3.49 3.81 8.72
C ASN A 46 2.36 4.68 9.29
N ALA A 47 2.65 5.61 10.22
CA ALA A 47 1.63 6.51 10.75
C ALA A 47 1.02 7.37 9.64
N ALA A 48 1.84 7.96 8.77
CA ALA A 48 1.39 8.73 7.62
C ALA A 48 0.57 7.88 6.63
N PHE A 49 1.05 6.68 6.33
CA PHE A 49 0.38 5.74 5.42
C PHE A 49 -0.98 5.30 5.96
N GLN A 50 -1.06 4.95 7.24
CA GLN A 50 -2.33 4.54 7.88
C GLN A 50 -3.32 5.69 7.99
N THR A 51 -2.86 6.92 8.19
CA THR A 51 -3.72 8.11 8.13
C THR A 51 -4.39 8.23 6.76
N GLY A 52 -3.62 8.06 5.67
CA GLY A 52 -4.15 8.04 4.31
C GLY A 52 -5.16 6.91 4.08
N ASN A 53 -4.88 5.71 4.58
CA ASN A 53 -5.78 4.55 4.46
C ASN A 53 -7.11 4.78 5.19
N LEU A 54 -7.07 5.27 6.44
CA LEU A 54 -8.26 5.58 7.21
C LEU A 54 -9.10 6.68 6.55
N LEU A 55 -8.45 7.72 6.06
CA LEU A 55 -9.12 8.82 5.38
C LEU A 55 -9.78 8.32 4.08
N GLY A 56 -9.06 7.60 3.23
CA GLY A 56 -9.59 7.05 1.99
C GLY A 56 -10.78 6.11 2.21
N ALA A 57 -10.69 5.19 3.18
CA ALA A 57 -11.79 4.31 3.54
C ALA A 57 -13.02 5.09 4.03
N SER A 58 -12.79 6.14 4.82
CA SER A 58 -13.87 6.98 5.38
C SER A 58 -14.55 7.82 4.30
N MET A 59 -13.79 8.37 3.35
CA MET A 59 -14.33 9.08 2.19
C MET A 59 -15.16 8.15 1.30
N GLY A 60 -14.70 6.91 1.09
CA GLY A 60 -15.45 5.91 0.34
C GLY A 60 -16.78 5.55 1.00
N LEU A 61 -16.82 5.37 2.32
CA LEU A 61 -18.06 5.13 3.06
C LEU A 61 -18.99 6.36 3.03
N GLU A 62 -18.44 7.55 3.19
CA GLU A 62 -19.22 8.77 3.09
C GLU A 62 -19.91 8.90 1.72
N ALA A 63 -19.19 8.65 0.64
CA ALA A 63 -19.73 8.67 -0.70
C ALA A 63 -20.85 7.63 -0.93
N LEU A 64 -20.73 6.46 -0.30
CA LEU A 64 -21.75 5.41 -0.38
C LEU A 64 -23.04 5.75 0.36
N PHE A 65 -22.94 6.34 1.54
CA PHE A 65 -24.08 6.58 2.43
C PHE A 65 -24.66 7.99 2.30
N ASN A 66 -23.93 8.94 1.72
CA ASN A 66 -24.36 10.30 1.46
C ASN A 66 -24.19 10.68 -0.03
N PRO A 67 -24.84 9.96 -0.96
CA PRO A 67 -24.76 10.29 -2.39
C PRO A 67 -25.38 11.66 -2.64
N GLY A 68 -24.58 12.63 -3.08
CA GLY A 68 -25.05 14.00 -3.39
C GLY A 68 -24.46 15.09 -2.49
N THR A 69 -23.68 14.78 -1.49
CA THR A 69 -22.76 15.78 -0.94
C THR A 69 -21.75 16.11 -2.04
N PRO A 70 -21.52 17.42 -2.34
CA PRO A 70 -20.45 17.78 -3.26
C PRO A 70 -19.19 17.05 -2.78
N GLU A 71 -18.47 16.44 -3.73
CA GLU A 71 -17.21 15.77 -3.41
C GLU A 71 -16.51 16.59 -2.33
N ALA A 72 -16.24 15.97 -1.21
CA ALA A 72 -15.35 16.54 -0.22
C ALA A 72 -13.98 16.60 -0.91
N GLY A 73 -13.84 17.59 -1.79
CA GLY A 73 -12.57 17.94 -2.38
C GLY A 73 -11.59 18.00 -1.25
N VAL A 74 -10.40 17.46 -1.44
CA VAL A 74 -9.32 17.57 -0.46
C VAL A 74 -9.37 18.99 0.07
N PRO A 75 -9.71 19.20 1.34
CA PRO A 75 -9.94 20.54 1.86
C PRO A 75 -8.70 21.39 1.61
N ASP A 76 -8.85 22.58 1.05
CA ASP A 76 -7.75 23.50 0.78
C ASP A 76 -7.13 24.01 2.11
N GLY A 77 -6.54 23.09 2.87
CA GLY A 77 -5.81 23.39 4.10
C GLY A 77 -6.36 22.74 5.37
N PRO A 78 -5.56 22.70 6.44
CA PRO A 78 -5.89 22.05 7.70
C PRO A 78 -7.11 22.67 8.44
N ALA A 79 -7.50 23.89 8.14
CA ALA A 79 -8.65 24.55 8.75
C ALA A 79 -10.00 24.07 8.18
N SER A 80 -10.07 23.64 6.92
CA SER A 80 -11.28 23.14 6.28
C SER A 80 -11.67 21.71 6.72
N LEU A 81 -10.78 20.98 7.34
CA LEU A 81 -11.08 19.73 8.05
C LEU A 81 -12.08 19.93 9.22
N PHE A 82 -12.37 21.16 9.61
CA PHE A 82 -13.10 21.48 10.84
C PHE A 82 -14.45 22.14 10.64
N ILE A 83 -14.94 22.42 9.42
CA ILE A 83 -16.17 23.18 9.19
C ILE A 83 -17.10 22.52 8.15
N ASN A 84 -18.34 22.26 8.55
CA ASN A 84 -19.56 21.96 7.77
C ASN A 84 -19.79 20.61 7.04
N GLY A 85 -18.81 19.80 6.72
CA GLY A 85 -19.01 18.40 6.25
C GLY A 85 -18.39 17.40 7.20
N THR A 86 -17.72 17.90 8.20
CA THR A 86 -16.77 17.18 9.04
C THR A 86 -17.39 16.25 10.07
N LEU A 87 -18.66 16.38 10.40
CA LEU A 87 -19.29 15.44 11.34
C LEU A 87 -19.41 14.06 10.70
N SER A 88 -19.78 14.02 9.43
CA SER A 88 -19.92 12.79 8.66
C SER A 88 -18.58 12.08 8.48
N LEU A 89 -17.56 12.78 7.99
CA LEU A 89 -16.23 12.19 7.79
C LEU A 89 -15.60 11.74 9.11
N ARG A 90 -15.71 12.53 10.18
CA ARG A 90 -15.23 12.13 11.53
C ARG A 90 -15.95 10.90 12.06
N PHE A 91 -17.26 10.80 11.83
CA PHE A 91 -18.02 9.62 12.20
C PHE A 91 -17.47 8.38 11.50
N TRP A 92 -17.27 8.42 10.17
CA TRP A 92 -16.74 7.30 9.41
C TRP A 92 -15.29 6.96 9.77
N VAL A 93 -14.46 7.96 10.07
CA VAL A 93 -13.10 7.74 10.60
C VAL A 93 -13.17 7.01 11.93
N ALA A 94 -14.05 7.42 12.84
CA ALA A 94 -14.22 6.75 14.13
C ALA A 94 -14.74 5.32 13.98
N VAL A 95 -15.69 5.10 13.07
CA VAL A 95 -16.22 3.75 12.75
C VAL A 95 -15.12 2.85 12.23
N ASN A 96 -14.36 3.30 11.22
CA ASN A 96 -13.26 2.51 10.65
C ASN A 96 -12.16 2.22 11.68
N ALA A 97 -11.75 3.23 12.43
CA ALA A 97 -10.73 3.07 13.47
C ALA A 97 -11.19 2.09 14.57
N THR A 98 -12.45 2.21 15.00
CA THR A 98 -13.03 1.30 16.00
C THR A 98 -13.14 -0.12 15.46
N ALA A 99 -13.61 -0.30 14.22
CA ALA A 99 -13.70 -1.62 13.58
C ALA A 99 -12.32 -2.29 13.47
N ALA A 100 -11.31 -1.54 13.00
CA ALA A 100 -9.93 -2.02 12.93
C ALA A 100 -9.38 -2.38 14.32
N PHE A 101 -9.63 -1.53 15.32
CA PHE A 101 -9.21 -1.78 16.69
C PHE A 101 -9.86 -3.02 17.29
N LEU A 102 -11.16 -3.20 17.12
CA LEU A 102 -11.89 -4.38 17.61
C LEU A 102 -11.40 -5.65 16.90
N LEU A 103 -11.13 -5.58 15.59
CA LEU A 103 -10.58 -6.70 14.84
C LEU A 103 -9.20 -7.11 15.37
N LEU A 104 -8.36 -6.15 15.73
CA LEU A 104 -7.05 -6.39 16.33
C LEU A 104 -7.18 -6.94 17.75
N LEU A 105 -8.13 -6.41 18.57
CA LEU A 105 -8.40 -6.91 19.92
C LEU A 105 -8.90 -8.35 19.94
N ALA A 106 -9.62 -8.78 18.89
CA ALA A 106 -10.07 -10.16 18.77
C ALA A 106 -8.90 -11.17 18.77
N GLY A 107 -7.66 -10.70 18.54
CA GLY A 107 -6.42 -11.46 18.73
C GLY A 107 -6.27 -12.70 17.85
N SER A 108 -7.22 -12.94 16.93
CA SER A 108 -7.20 -14.09 16.06
C SER A 108 -6.54 -13.77 14.73
N TYR A 109 -5.28 -14.16 14.57
CA TYR A 109 -4.54 -14.00 13.31
C TYR A 109 -5.31 -14.59 12.11
N LYS A 110 -5.92 -15.78 12.30
CA LYS A 110 -6.71 -16.44 11.24
C LYS A 110 -7.97 -15.67 10.84
N LEU A 111 -8.62 -15.00 11.78
CA LEU A 111 -9.77 -14.15 11.49
C LEU A 111 -9.34 -12.93 10.70
N LEU A 112 -8.28 -12.25 11.16
CA LEU A 112 -7.70 -11.09 10.50
C LEU A 112 -7.30 -11.42 9.06
N GLU A 113 -6.57 -12.51 8.86
CA GLU A 113 -6.13 -12.98 7.54
C GLU A 113 -7.32 -13.22 6.60
N ARG A 114 -8.35 -13.93 7.05
CA ARG A 114 -9.55 -14.20 6.23
C ARG A 114 -10.30 -12.93 5.85
N VAL A 115 -10.47 -12.01 6.79
CA VAL A 115 -11.13 -10.72 6.51
C VAL A 115 -10.33 -9.92 5.49
N LEU A 116 -9.00 -9.82 5.65
CA LEU A 116 -8.14 -9.11 4.70
C LEU A 116 -8.18 -9.76 3.31
N ILE A 117 -8.09 -11.07 3.21
CA ILE A 117 -8.19 -11.80 1.93
C ILE A 117 -9.54 -11.53 1.26
N ALA A 118 -10.64 -11.62 2.01
CA ALA A 118 -11.98 -11.36 1.48
C ALA A 118 -12.12 -9.93 0.94
N LEU A 119 -11.62 -8.93 1.68
CA LEU A 119 -11.63 -7.53 1.26
C LEU A 119 -10.76 -7.30 0.00
N VAL A 120 -9.58 -7.91 -0.07
CA VAL A 120 -8.71 -7.82 -1.26
C VAL A 120 -9.36 -8.45 -2.47
N ILE A 121 -10.00 -9.62 -2.32
CA ILE A 121 -10.72 -10.27 -3.42
C ILE A 121 -11.88 -9.40 -3.89
N LEU A 122 -12.69 -8.88 -2.97
CA LEU A 122 -13.81 -7.99 -3.30
C LEU A 122 -13.34 -6.75 -4.05
N MET A 123 -12.32 -6.07 -3.53
CA MET A 123 -11.70 -4.91 -4.16
C MET A 123 -11.16 -5.25 -5.56
N SER A 124 -10.45 -6.35 -5.69
CA SER A 124 -9.86 -6.78 -6.96
C SER A 124 -10.93 -7.06 -8.01
N LEU A 125 -12.00 -7.78 -7.63
CA LEU A 125 -13.12 -8.07 -8.51
C LEU A 125 -13.83 -6.79 -8.96
N THR A 126 -14.06 -5.86 -8.03
CA THR A 126 -14.71 -4.58 -8.33
C THR A 126 -13.89 -3.78 -9.34
N PHE A 127 -12.60 -3.57 -9.09
CA PHE A 127 -11.76 -2.78 -9.99
C PHE A 127 -11.52 -3.46 -11.34
N LEU A 128 -11.34 -4.78 -11.38
CA LEU A 128 -11.21 -5.52 -12.63
C LEU A 128 -12.50 -5.43 -13.47
N THR A 129 -13.64 -5.63 -12.83
CA THR A 129 -14.94 -5.53 -13.52
C THR A 129 -15.16 -4.11 -14.06
N THR A 130 -14.89 -3.10 -13.24
CA THR A 130 -15.04 -1.70 -13.67
C THR A 130 -14.08 -1.36 -14.81
N ALA A 131 -12.81 -1.79 -14.73
CA ALA A 131 -11.84 -1.57 -15.79
C ALA A 131 -12.25 -2.22 -17.13
N ILE A 132 -12.90 -3.41 -17.08
CA ILE A 132 -13.43 -4.07 -18.27
C ILE A 132 -14.63 -3.30 -18.84
N ILE A 133 -15.54 -2.81 -18.00
CA ILE A 133 -16.74 -2.04 -18.41
C ILE A 133 -16.34 -0.71 -19.03
N VAL A 134 -15.35 -0.03 -18.44
CA VAL A 134 -14.82 1.25 -18.95
C VAL A 134 -14.17 1.08 -20.31
N ALA A 135 -13.66 -0.12 -20.62
CA ALA A 135 -13.06 -0.47 -21.92
C ALA A 135 -12.06 0.58 -22.44
N PRO A 136 -10.97 0.86 -21.73
CA PRO A 136 -10.00 1.87 -22.13
C PRO A 136 -9.39 1.53 -23.50
N GLN A 137 -8.98 2.56 -24.23
CA GLN A 137 -8.27 2.34 -25.49
C GLN A 137 -6.91 1.69 -25.23
N VAL A 138 -6.80 0.39 -25.54
CA VAL A 138 -5.58 -0.41 -25.28
C VAL A 138 -4.31 0.21 -25.87
N PRO A 139 -4.32 0.79 -27.10
CA PRO A 139 -3.14 1.45 -27.64
C PRO A 139 -2.65 2.63 -26.80
N ASP A 140 -3.55 3.46 -26.27
CA ASP A 140 -3.19 4.61 -25.44
C ASP A 140 -2.67 4.18 -24.08
N LEU A 141 -3.25 3.12 -23.53
CA LEU A 141 -2.78 2.52 -22.28
C LEU A 141 -1.36 1.95 -22.45
N LEU A 142 -1.10 1.21 -23.52
CA LEU A 142 0.24 0.69 -23.82
C LEU A 142 1.23 1.82 -24.08
N LYS A 143 0.83 2.84 -24.82
CA LYS A 143 1.67 4.02 -25.05
C LYS A 143 2.04 4.71 -23.74
N GLY A 144 1.07 4.94 -22.85
CA GLY A 144 1.32 5.54 -21.55
C GLY A 144 2.21 4.69 -20.64
N MET A 145 2.14 3.36 -20.76
CA MET A 145 2.94 2.42 -19.99
C MET A 145 4.41 2.37 -20.45
N PHE A 146 4.66 2.45 -21.77
CA PHE A 146 6.00 2.29 -22.34
C PHE A 146 6.68 3.62 -22.72
N VAL A 147 5.92 4.70 -22.84
CA VAL A 147 6.46 6.03 -23.15
C VAL A 147 6.36 6.91 -21.91
N PRO A 148 7.41 6.98 -21.08
CA PRO A 148 7.37 7.79 -19.86
C PRO A 148 7.24 9.27 -20.22
N SER A 149 6.18 9.89 -19.75
CA SER A 149 5.97 11.34 -19.87
C SER A 149 5.60 11.89 -18.49
N ILE A 150 6.27 12.96 -18.09
CA ILE A 150 5.99 13.62 -16.81
C ILE A 150 5.34 14.97 -17.13
N PRO A 151 4.06 15.17 -16.85
CA PRO A 151 3.39 16.45 -17.00
C PRO A 151 4.07 17.54 -16.16
N LYS A 152 4.05 18.77 -16.64
CA LYS A 152 4.61 19.89 -15.88
C LYS A 152 3.89 20.01 -14.52
N GLY A 153 4.66 20.08 -13.44
CA GLY A 153 4.13 20.15 -12.07
C GLY A 153 3.85 18.81 -11.39
N ALA A 154 3.86 17.68 -12.10
CA ALA A 154 3.54 16.37 -11.54
C ALA A 154 4.70 15.65 -10.83
N VAL A 155 5.88 16.28 -10.74
CA VAL A 155 7.08 15.65 -10.15
C VAL A 155 6.85 15.25 -8.68
N LEU A 156 6.23 16.10 -7.89
CA LEU A 156 5.96 15.82 -6.48
C LEU A 156 4.97 14.64 -6.33
N THR A 157 3.93 14.61 -7.15
CA THR A 157 2.95 13.51 -7.19
C THR A 157 3.63 12.20 -7.60
N LEU A 158 4.52 12.24 -8.60
CA LEU A 158 5.29 11.08 -9.04
C LEU A 158 6.19 10.55 -7.93
N VAL A 159 6.91 11.42 -7.23
CA VAL A 159 7.75 11.04 -6.08
C VAL A 159 6.91 10.44 -4.96
N GLY A 160 5.74 11.02 -4.67
CA GLY A 160 4.78 10.47 -3.72
C GLY A 160 4.30 9.07 -4.12
N LEU A 161 3.94 8.88 -5.38
CA LEU A 161 3.49 7.58 -5.92
C LEU A 161 4.57 6.50 -5.80
N ILE A 162 5.82 6.83 -6.14
CA ILE A 162 6.97 5.92 -5.96
C ILE A 162 7.17 5.62 -4.47
N GLY A 163 7.08 6.64 -3.61
CA GLY A 163 7.24 6.48 -2.16
C GLY A 163 6.18 5.57 -1.53
N THR A 164 4.94 5.62 -2.00
CA THR A 164 3.87 4.72 -1.54
C THR A 164 4.04 3.29 -2.04
N THR A 165 4.73 3.08 -3.16
CA THR A 165 4.97 1.74 -3.73
C THR A 165 6.11 1.01 -3.00
N VAL A 166 7.15 1.74 -2.59
CA VAL A 166 8.33 1.19 -1.91
C VAL A 166 8.27 1.56 -0.43
N VAL A 167 7.38 0.92 0.31
CA VAL A 167 7.23 1.16 1.75
C VAL A 167 8.30 0.37 2.52
N PRO A 168 9.17 1.04 3.30
CA PRO A 168 10.28 0.37 3.98
C PRO A 168 9.86 -0.81 4.86
N TYR A 169 8.77 -0.68 5.64
CA TYR A 169 8.36 -1.76 6.53
C TYR A 169 8.02 -3.05 5.79
N ASN A 170 7.51 -2.98 4.55
CA ASN A 170 7.20 -4.15 3.75
C ASN A 170 8.44 -4.98 3.44
N LEU A 171 9.60 -4.34 3.24
CA LEU A 171 10.86 -5.05 3.01
C LEU A 171 11.33 -5.76 4.28
N PHE A 172 11.19 -5.12 5.43
CA PHE A 172 11.54 -5.73 6.73
C PHE A 172 10.62 -6.91 7.04
N LEU A 173 9.30 -6.71 6.88
CA LEU A 173 8.31 -7.75 7.10
C LEU A 173 8.51 -8.93 6.13
N HIS A 174 8.74 -8.65 4.86
CA HIS A 174 8.92 -9.69 3.84
C HIS A 174 10.17 -10.52 4.12
N ALA A 175 11.30 -9.89 4.46
CA ALA A 175 12.53 -10.60 4.81
C ALA A 175 12.35 -11.53 6.02
N SER A 176 11.48 -11.18 6.97
CA SER A 176 11.18 -12.03 8.13
C SER A 176 10.15 -13.11 7.79
N ALA A 177 9.08 -12.76 7.08
CA ALA A 177 7.98 -13.69 6.76
C ALA A 177 8.43 -14.84 5.85
N VAL A 178 9.34 -14.59 4.91
CA VAL A 178 9.86 -15.64 4.03
C VAL A 178 10.63 -16.72 4.78
N GLN A 179 11.25 -16.39 5.92
CA GLN A 179 11.99 -17.35 6.75
C GLN A 179 11.06 -18.36 7.44
N GLU A 180 9.81 -17.98 7.71
CA GLU A 180 8.82 -18.88 8.31
C GLU A 180 8.33 -19.91 7.29
N LYS A 181 8.18 -19.51 6.03
CA LYS A 181 7.64 -20.34 4.96
C LYS A 181 8.72 -21.20 4.29
N TRP A 182 9.89 -20.64 4.03
CA TRP A 182 11.01 -21.29 3.35
C TRP A 182 12.26 -21.34 4.21
N GLN A 183 12.65 -22.54 4.58
CA GLN A 183 13.71 -22.75 5.57
C GLN A 183 15.04 -23.17 4.96
N SER A 184 15.09 -23.49 3.69
CA SER A 184 16.31 -23.94 2.99
C SER A 184 16.66 -23.04 1.80
N PRO A 185 17.97 -22.79 1.55
CA PRO A 185 18.40 -22.12 0.33
C PRO A 185 17.94 -22.80 -0.97
N SER A 186 17.62 -24.10 -0.95
CA SER A 186 17.04 -24.83 -2.07
C SER A 186 15.64 -24.37 -2.42
N ASP A 187 14.90 -23.74 -1.49
CA ASP A 187 13.53 -23.29 -1.68
C ASP A 187 13.47 -21.92 -2.40
N LEU A 188 14.63 -21.30 -2.65
CA LEU A 188 14.71 -19.98 -3.28
C LEU A 188 13.99 -19.88 -4.64
N PRO A 189 14.05 -20.89 -5.54
CA PRO A 189 13.30 -20.86 -6.79
C PRO A 189 11.78 -20.81 -6.59
N GLU A 190 11.26 -21.56 -5.62
CA GLU A 190 9.84 -21.58 -5.26
C GLU A 190 9.40 -20.23 -4.68
N ALA A 191 10.20 -19.67 -3.77
CA ALA A 191 9.95 -18.35 -3.22
C ALA A 191 9.93 -17.24 -4.28
N ARG A 192 10.80 -17.33 -5.28
CA ARG A 192 10.82 -16.41 -6.43
C ARG A 192 9.60 -16.57 -7.32
N LEU A 193 9.15 -17.79 -7.54
CA LEU A 193 7.95 -18.05 -8.33
C LEU A 193 6.72 -17.48 -7.63
N ASP A 194 6.55 -17.77 -6.34
CA ASP A 194 5.48 -17.25 -5.50
C ASP A 194 5.44 -15.71 -5.52
N LEU A 195 6.60 -15.08 -5.31
CA LEU A 195 6.75 -13.63 -5.39
C LEU A 195 6.40 -13.08 -6.78
N SER A 196 6.86 -13.73 -7.84
CA SER A 196 6.61 -13.28 -9.21
C SER A 196 5.12 -13.32 -9.56
N ILE A 197 4.43 -14.39 -9.18
CA ILE A 197 2.98 -14.52 -9.36
C ILE A 197 2.25 -13.42 -8.58
N ALA A 198 2.60 -13.24 -7.31
CA ALA A 198 2.00 -12.20 -6.48
C ALA A 198 2.20 -10.78 -7.05
N MET A 199 3.39 -10.50 -7.57
CA MET A 199 3.72 -9.19 -8.18
C MET A 199 2.98 -8.96 -9.50
N ILE A 200 2.82 -9.99 -10.34
CA ILE A 200 2.07 -9.88 -11.60
C ILE A 200 0.59 -9.63 -11.29
N LEU A 201 0.00 -10.43 -10.39
CA LEU A 201 -1.40 -10.27 -10.02
C LEU A 201 -1.67 -8.89 -9.37
N GLY A 202 -0.81 -8.47 -8.44
CA GLY A 202 -0.89 -7.16 -7.83
C GLY A 202 -0.73 -6.03 -8.85
N GLY A 203 0.16 -6.20 -9.82
CA GLY A 203 0.34 -5.25 -10.92
C GLY A 203 -0.91 -5.10 -11.79
N VAL A 204 -1.57 -6.20 -12.15
CA VAL A 204 -2.82 -6.17 -12.92
C VAL A 204 -3.92 -5.46 -12.14
N ILE A 205 -4.06 -5.74 -10.85
CA ILE A 205 -5.04 -5.06 -9.99
C ILE A 205 -4.75 -3.55 -9.90
N SER A 206 -3.48 -3.18 -9.69
CA SER A 206 -3.06 -1.78 -9.63
C SER A 206 -3.34 -1.04 -10.94
N MET A 207 -3.10 -1.67 -12.08
CA MET A 207 -3.46 -1.10 -13.38
C MET A 207 -4.97 -0.90 -13.51
N SER A 208 -5.78 -1.86 -13.06
CA SER A 208 -7.24 -1.74 -13.07
C SER A 208 -7.73 -0.56 -12.23
N ILE A 209 -7.12 -0.31 -11.08
CA ILE A 209 -7.42 0.85 -10.23
C ILE A 209 -7.09 2.16 -10.97
N ILE A 210 -5.92 2.24 -11.60
CA ILE A 210 -5.50 3.44 -12.35
C ILE A 210 -6.44 3.71 -13.53
N VAL A 211 -6.80 2.67 -14.28
CA VAL A 211 -7.74 2.76 -15.41
C VAL A 211 -9.11 3.27 -14.93
N THR A 212 -9.63 2.69 -13.86
CA THR A 212 -10.92 3.09 -13.28
C THR A 212 -10.88 4.55 -12.80
N ALA A 213 -9.82 4.92 -12.07
CA ALA A 213 -9.65 6.29 -11.59
C ALA A 213 -9.52 7.29 -12.75
N SER A 214 -8.73 6.95 -13.78
CA SER A 214 -8.58 7.79 -14.97
C SER A 214 -9.92 8.02 -15.67
N ALA A 215 -10.73 6.98 -15.81
CA ALA A 215 -12.05 7.11 -16.42
C ALA A 215 -13.03 7.95 -15.58
N ALA A 216 -12.98 7.80 -14.27
CA ALA A 216 -13.83 8.58 -13.37
C ALA A 216 -13.49 10.08 -13.38
N PHE A 217 -12.21 10.44 -13.48
CA PHE A 217 -11.77 11.83 -13.40
C PHE A 217 -11.57 12.52 -14.75
N PHE A 218 -11.31 11.77 -15.82
CA PHE A 218 -10.97 12.33 -17.14
C PHE A 218 -11.88 11.81 -18.28
N GLY A 219 -12.81 10.92 -17.99
CA GLY A 219 -13.68 10.26 -18.97
C GLY A 219 -15.00 10.98 -19.26
N SER A 220 -15.15 12.23 -18.82
CA SER A 220 -16.32 13.08 -19.12
C SER A 220 -16.03 14.09 -20.21
#